data_60e7485a49c2486ece08b294b4e0486d
#
_entry.id   60e7485a49c2486ece08b294b4e0486d
#
_cell.length_a   1.000
_cell.length_b   1.000
_cell.length_c   1.000
_cell.angle_alpha   90.00
_cell.angle_beta   90.00
_cell.angle_gamma   90.00
#
_symmetry.space_group_name_H-M   'P 1'
#
loop_
_entity.id
_entity.type
_entity.pdbx_description
1 polymer ?
#
loop_
_entity_poly.entity_id
_entity_poly.type
_entity_poly.pdbx_seq_one_letter_code
_entity_poly.pdbx_strand_id
1 'polypeptide(L)'
;IGAAHWIHAIRYNMNLTVILHDNHVYGLTKKQASPTSPVGLKSNTTPRGAVLEALNPLTVTLGVQNASFVAQGVDWMPEQLYDIVRRAFHHRGFSFIRIVQRCPEFLPKMFEPWLHDPGKTLVLTHGNGLQPSAEVSRIYRNQREHDPLDLNAAREIASVEDPIPVGILYHNPEVPCYEDLRGAGAPRSPELTRAGLDAELDKYTIWP
;
A
#
# COMPACT_ATOMS: atom_id res chain seq x y z
N ILE A 1 3.07 -10.31 -11.24
CA ILE A 1 2.62 -9.48 -12.37
C ILE A 1 2.75 -8.03 -11.93
N GLY A 2 3.30 -7.14 -12.78
CA GLY A 2 3.37 -5.71 -12.53
C GLY A 2 4.52 -5.22 -11.63
N ALA A 3 5.38 -6.08 -11.12
CA ALA A 3 6.47 -5.68 -10.22
C ALA A 3 7.41 -4.62 -10.84
N ALA A 4 7.73 -4.74 -12.13
CA ALA A 4 8.56 -3.75 -12.81
C ALA A 4 7.88 -2.38 -12.87
N HIS A 5 6.58 -2.33 -13.19
CA HIS A 5 5.82 -1.08 -13.23
C HIS A 5 5.69 -0.47 -11.83
N TRP A 6 5.49 -1.27 -10.79
CA TRP A 6 5.46 -0.82 -9.41
C TRP A 6 6.78 -0.15 -9.01
N ILE A 7 7.93 -0.80 -9.24
CA ILE A 7 9.25 -0.25 -8.96
C ILE A 7 9.49 1.07 -9.72
N HIS A 8 9.12 1.12 -11.02
CA HIS A 8 9.27 2.34 -11.82
C HIS A 8 8.35 3.47 -11.32
N ALA A 9 7.10 3.18 -10.97
CA ALA A 9 6.18 4.19 -10.45
C ALA A 9 6.69 4.83 -9.16
N ILE A 10 7.27 4.02 -8.24
CA ILE A 10 7.93 4.54 -7.03
C ILE A 10 9.14 5.39 -7.40
N ARG A 11 10.02 4.88 -8.26
CA ARG A 11 11.25 5.57 -8.66
C ARG A 11 10.98 6.96 -9.27
N TYR A 12 9.90 7.09 -10.02
CA TYR A 12 9.47 8.37 -10.58
C TYR A 12 8.67 9.22 -9.59
N ASN A 13 8.24 8.66 -8.48
CA ASN A 13 7.26 9.29 -7.58
C ASN A 13 6.04 9.82 -8.35
N MET A 14 5.45 8.96 -9.18
CA MET A 14 4.26 9.30 -9.97
C MET A 14 3.07 9.59 -9.07
N ASN A 15 2.26 10.59 -9.43
CA ASN A 15 1.07 10.95 -8.63
C ASN A 15 -0.04 9.91 -8.78
N LEU A 16 0.12 8.81 -8.08
CA LEU A 16 -0.86 7.71 -8.07
C LEU A 16 -0.85 6.96 -6.74
N THR A 17 -1.99 6.39 -6.39
CA THR A 17 -2.15 5.53 -5.20
C THR A 17 -2.29 4.07 -5.63
N VAL A 18 -1.41 3.23 -5.11
CA VAL A 18 -1.47 1.76 -5.27
C VAL A 18 -1.95 1.14 -3.99
N ILE A 19 -3.04 0.38 -4.08
CA ILE A 19 -3.59 -0.40 -2.97
C ILE A 19 -3.35 -1.88 -3.28
N LEU A 20 -2.54 -2.53 -2.46
CA LEU A 20 -2.30 -3.97 -2.52
C LEU A 20 -3.19 -4.69 -1.52
N HIS A 21 -4.17 -5.45 -2.00
CA HIS A 21 -4.93 -6.38 -1.18
C HIS A 21 -4.12 -7.67 -1.01
N ASP A 22 -3.62 -7.91 0.19
CA ASP A 22 -2.76 -9.04 0.51
C ASP A 22 -3.47 -10.00 1.48
N ASN A 23 -3.88 -11.14 0.96
CA ASN A 23 -4.51 -12.21 1.71
C ASN A 23 -3.68 -13.51 1.71
N HIS A 24 -2.39 -13.43 1.35
CA HIS A 24 -1.43 -14.53 1.27
C HIS A 24 -1.78 -15.67 0.30
N VAL A 25 -2.76 -15.44 -0.61
CA VAL A 25 -3.18 -16.47 -1.58
C VAL A 25 -3.81 -15.84 -2.81
N TYR A 26 -3.70 -16.48 -3.97
CA TYR A 26 -4.55 -16.15 -5.11
C TYR A 26 -5.91 -16.81 -4.94
N GLY A 27 -6.88 -16.06 -4.38
CA GLY A 27 -8.22 -16.58 -4.08
C GLY A 27 -9.04 -16.86 -5.33
N LEU A 28 -9.10 -15.90 -6.29
CA LEU A 28 -9.92 -16.02 -7.50
C LEU A 28 -9.60 -17.29 -8.31
N THR A 29 -8.33 -17.69 -8.38
CA THR A 29 -7.84 -18.85 -9.11
C THR A 29 -7.83 -20.14 -8.27
N LYS A 30 -8.58 -20.15 -7.17
CA LYS A 30 -8.82 -21.31 -6.30
C LYS A 30 -7.57 -21.81 -5.56
N LYS A 31 -7.07 -20.97 -4.64
CA LYS A 31 -6.03 -21.34 -3.67
C LYS A 31 -4.66 -21.62 -4.32
N GLN A 32 -4.18 -20.77 -5.21
CA GLN A 32 -2.79 -20.83 -5.65
C GLN A 32 -1.90 -20.03 -4.70
N ALA A 33 -0.64 -20.46 -4.52
CA ALA A 33 0.33 -19.70 -3.77
C ALA A 33 0.60 -18.35 -4.45
N SER A 34 0.59 -17.27 -3.67
CA SER A 34 0.98 -15.92 -4.09
C SER A 34 2.43 -15.65 -3.68
N PRO A 35 3.08 -14.58 -4.17
CA PRO A 35 4.40 -14.20 -3.69
C PRO A 35 4.47 -13.90 -2.18
N THR A 36 3.35 -13.55 -1.56
CA THR A 36 3.24 -13.27 -0.11
C THR A 36 2.81 -14.49 0.71
N SER A 37 2.69 -15.67 0.09
CA SER A 37 2.35 -16.90 0.81
C SER A 37 3.49 -17.31 1.73
N PRO A 38 3.21 -17.60 3.03
CA PRO A 38 4.26 -18.01 3.96
C PRO A 38 4.83 -19.40 3.64
N VAL A 39 6.06 -19.64 4.10
CA VAL A 39 6.70 -20.95 3.99
C VAL A 39 5.80 -22.02 4.62
N GLY A 40 5.71 -23.17 3.96
CA GLY A 40 4.89 -24.29 4.40
C GLY A 40 3.41 -24.20 4.01
N LEU A 41 2.93 -23.08 3.45
CA LEU A 41 1.54 -22.97 3.00
C LEU A 41 1.23 -24.00 1.92
N LYS A 42 0.29 -24.90 2.19
CA LYS A 42 -0.20 -25.88 1.23
C LYS A 42 -1.29 -25.26 0.35
N SER A 43 -1.07 -25.31 -0.94
CA SER A 43 -1.97 -24.78 -1.96
C SER A 43 -2.02 -25.71 -3.17
N ASN A 44 -2.88 -25.40 -4.15
CA ASN A 44 -2.98 -26.20 -5.38
C ASN A 44 -1.67 -26.20 -6.19
N THR A 45 -0.89 -25.12 -6.12
CA THR A 45 0.41 -25.02 -6.80
C THR A 45 1.59 -25.45 -5.92
N THR A 46 1.38 -25.56 -4.61
CA THR A 46 2.41 -25.98 -3.63
C THR A 46 1.83 -27.07 -2.70
N PRO A 47 1.50 -28.27 -3.21
CA PRO A 47 0.83 -29.31 -2.42
C PRO A 47 1.68 -29.84 -1.25
N ARG A 48 3.00 -29.74 -1.34
CA ARG A 48 3.94 -30.08 -0.26
C ARG A 48 4.30 -28.92 0.67
N GLY A 49 3.76 -27.73 0.40
CA GLY A 49 4.02 -26.46 1.08
C GLY A 49 4.89 -25.53 0.23
N ALA A 50 4.70 -24.23 0.41
CA ALA A 50 5.55 -23.20 -0.20
C ALA A 50 6.97 -23.31 0.41
N VAL A 51 8.00 -23.20 -0.44
CA VAL A 51 9.40 -23.37 -0.03
C VAL A 51 10.19 -22.06 -0.01
N LEU A 52 9.64 -21.01 -0.62
CA LEU A 52 10.26 -19.69 -0.66
C LEU A 52 9.73 -18.83 0.46
N GLU A 53 10.59 -17.97 0.99
CA GLU A 53 10.19 -16.91 1.91
C GLU A 53 9.18 -15.96 1.23
N ALA A 54 8.22 -15.50 2.00
CA ALA A 54 7.22 -14.56 1.52
C ALA A 54 7.85 -13.23 1.14
N LEU A 55 7.45 -12.69 -0.02
CA LEU A 55 7.79 -11.32 -0.38
C LEU A 55 7.12 -10.36 0.60
N ASN A 56 7.88 -9.47 1.21
CA ASN A 56 7.32 -8.37 2.00
C ASN A 56 7.19 -7.12 1.12
N PRO A 57 5.95 -6.71 0.74
CA PRO A 57 5.72 -5.58 -0.16
C PRO A 57 6.13 -4.22 0.43
N LEU A 58 6.11 -4.09 1.77
CA LEU A 58 6.52 -2.84 2.44
C LEU A 58 8.02 -2.63 2.33
N THR A 59 8.83 -3.67 2.62
CA THR A 59 10.29 -3.57 2.54
C THR A 59 10.76 -3.35 1.11
N VAL A 60 10.11 -3.98 0.12
CA VAL A 60 10.38 -3.73 -1.30
C VAL A 60 10.11 -2.27 -1.65
N THR A 61 8.96 -1.72 -1.25
CA THR A 61 8.61 -0.32 -1.52
C THR A 61 9.58 0.65 -0.87
N LEU A 62 9.90 0.45 0.42
CA LEU A 62 10.83 1.29 1.18
C LEU A 62 12.31 1.12 0.75
N GLY A 63 12.61 0.09 -0.03
CA GLY A 63 13.93 -0.12 -0.64
C GLY A 63 14.19 0.72 -1.89
N VAL A 64 13.15 1.26 -2.50
CA VAL A 64 13.28 2.07 -3.73
C VAL A 64 13.44 3.54 -3.36
N GLN A 65 14.44 4.20 -3.97
CA GLN A 65 14.59 5.66 -3.83
C GLN A 65 13.33 6.36 -4.35
N ASN A 66 13.02 7.52 -3.76
CA ASN A 66 11.84 8.33 -4.03
C ASN A 66 10.51 7.71 -3.55
N ALA A 67 10.53 6.62 -2.77
CA ALA A 67 9.34 6.29 -2.00
C ALA A 67 8.94 7.50 -1.14
N SER A 68 7.67 7.88 -1.17
CA SER A 68 7.21 9.12 -0.51
C SER A 68 6.03 8.89 0.44
N PHE A 69 5.21 7.86 0.21
CA PHE A 69 4.16 7.47 1.13
C PHE A 69 4.03 5.94 1.16
N VAL A 70 4.17 5.35 2.35
CA VAL A 70 4.00 3.91 2.57
C VAL A 70 3.20 3.67 3.84
N ALA A 71 2.13 2.91 3.73
CA ALA A 71 1.25 2.60 4.85
C ALA A 71 0.77 1.14 4.83
N GLN A 72 0.34 0.65 5.98
CA GLN A 72 -0.33 -0.64 6.11
C GLN A 72 -1.62 -0.50 6.89
N GLY A 73 -2.68 -1.12 6.37
CA GLY A 73 -3.96 -1.29 7.03
C GLY A 73 -4.36 -2.75 7.11
N VAL A 74 -5.42 -3.00 7.85
CA VAL A 74 -6.04 -4.33 7.99
C VAL A 74 -7.55 -4.23 7.74
N ASP A 75 -8.17 -5.27 7.18
CA ASP A 75 -9.60 -5.22 6.80
C ASP A 75 -10.56 -5.25 8.00
N TRP A 76 -10.06 -5.59 9.19
CA TRP A 76 -10.86 -5.61 10.44
C TRP A 76 -10.74 -4.33 11.28
N MET A 77 -10.05 -3.29 10.76
CA MET A 77 -9.99 -1.94 11.35
C MET A 77 -10.43 -0.90 10.31
N PRO A 78 -11.71 -0.88 9.91
CA PRO A 78 -12.17 -0.08 8.77
C PRO A 78 -12.02 1.43 8.98
N GLU A 79 -12.18 1.92 10.20
CA GLU A 79 -12.01 3.34 10.53
C GLU A 79 -10.56 3.79 10.30
N GLN A 80 -9.60 3.03 10.85
CA GLN A 80 -8.18 3.31 10.66
C GLN A 80 -7.77 3.18 9.18
N LEU A 81 -8.31 2.19 8.48
CA LEU A 81 -8.07 1.99 7.06
C LEU A 81 -8.59 3.17 6.22
N TYR A 82 -9.78 3.68 6.54
CA TYR A 82 -10.33 4.86 5.86
C TYR A 82 -9.40 6.07 5.98
N ASP A 83 -8.89 6.35 7.19
CA ASP A 83 -7.99 7.48 7.41
C ASP A 83 -6.65 7.31 6.67
N ILE A 84 -6.11 6.09 6.62
CA ILE A 84 -4.91 5.78 5.82
C ILE A 84 -5.15 6.06 4.33
N VAL A 85 -6.23 5.53 3.77
CA VAL A 85 -6.57 5.69 2.36
C VAL A 85 -6.82 7.16 2.01
N ARG A 86 -7.54 7.88 2.88
CA ARG A 86 -7.78 9.31 2.71
C ARG A 86 -6.49 10.12 2.65
N ARG A 87 -5.51 9.83 3.53
CA ARG A 87 -4.22 10.51 3.54
C ARG A 87 -3.40 10.18 2.30
N ALA A 88 -3.38 8.92 1.89
CA ALA A 88 -2.71 8.49 0.68
C ALA A 88 -3.28 9.17 -0.57
N PHE A 89 -4.60 9.35 -0.64
CA PHE A 89 -5.28 10.05 -1.73
C PHE A 89 -4.88 11.54 -1.83
N HIS A 90 -4.66 12.19 -0.70
CA HIS A 90 -4.25 13.60 -0.67
C HIS A 90 -2.74 13.81 -0.79
N HIS A 91 -1.94 12.74 -0.72
CA HIS A 91 -0.50 12.83 -0.90
C HIS A 91 -0.16 13.14 -2.37
N ARG A 92 0.73 14.08 -2.58
CA ARG A 92 1.24 14.44 -3.92
C ARG A 92 2.44 13.60 -4.25
N GLY A 93 2.27 12.54 -5.03
CA GLY A 93 3.29 11.57 -5.39
C GLY A 93 2.79 10.14 -5.30
N PHE A 94 3.71 9.20 -5.22
CA PHE A 94 3.39 7.77 -5.18
C PHE A 94 3.02 7.34 -3.75
N SER A 95 1.78 6.88 -3.59
CA SER A 95 1.29 6.29 -2.36
C SER A 95 1.16 4.78 -2.48
N PHE A 96 1.73 4.04 -1.54
CA PHE A 96 1.58 2.60 -1.44
C PHE A 96 0.87 2.21 -0.15
N ILE A 97 -0.21 1.45 -0.26
CA ILE A 97 -0.95 0.90 0.89
C ILE A 97 -1.01 -0.62 0.75
N ARG A 98 -0.45 -1.34 1.71
CA ARG A 98 -0.74 -2.77 1.88
C ARG A 98 -1.95 -2.92 2.79
N ILE A 99 -2.99 -3.61 2.32
CA ILE A 99 -4.13 -4.00 3.14
C ILE A 99 -4.02 -5.50 3.41
N VAL A 100 -3.71 -5.86 4.66
CA VAL A 100 -3.79 -7.26 5.09
C VAL A 100 -5.27 -7.62 5.18
N GLN A 101 -5.66 -8.56 4.33
CA GLN A 101 -7.06 -8.91 4.12
C GLN A 101 -7.30 -10.39 4.38
N ARG A 102 -8.41 -10.72 5.03
CA ARG A 102 -8.84 -12.10 5.21
C ARG A 102 -9.29 -12.73 3.90
N CYS A 103 -9.00 -14.01 3.71
CA CYS A 103 -9.62 -14.82 2.67
C CYS A 103 -10.55 -15.86 3.31
N PRO A 104 -11.84 -15.57 3.45
CA PRO A 104 -12.76 -16.45 4.19
C PRO A 104 -12.95 -17.83 3.53
N GLU A 105 -12.72 -17.93 2.22
CA GLU A 105 -12.92 -19.18 1.46
C GLU A 105 -11.70 -20.11 1.54
N PHE A 106 -10.49 -19.60 1.25
CA PHE A 106 -9.33 -20.46 1.06
C PHE A 106 -8.35 -20.47 2.24
N LEU A 107 -8.32 -19.38 3.02
CA LEU A 107 -7.47 -19.26 4.21
C LEU A 107 -8.25 -18.64 5.39
N PRO A 108 -9.38 -19.23 5.80
CA PRO A 108 -10.28 -18.61 6.79
C PRO A 108 -9.60 -18.37 8.13
N LYS A 109 -8.60 -19.20 8.49
CA LYS A 109 -7.92 -19.14 9.79
C LYS A 109 -6.58 -18.40 9.76
N MET A 110 -6.14 -17.90 8.61
CA MET A 110 -4.80 -17.31 8.46
C MET A 110 -4.55 -16.17 9.44
N PHE A 111 -5.52 -15.30 9.63
CA PHE A 111 -5.38 -14.11 10.48
C PHE A 111 -6.13 -14.21 11.82
N GLU A 112 -6.67 -15.38 12.17
CA GLU A 112 -7.34 -15.59 13.48
C GLU A 112 -6.48 -15.16 14.69
N PRO A 113 -5.16 -15.43 14.74
CA PRO A 113 -4.35 -15.02 15.88
C PRO A 113 -4.35 -13.52 16.14
N TRP A 114 -4.41 -12.70 15.10
CA TRP A 114 -4.45 -11.23 15.21
C TRP A 114 -5.87 -10.70 15.44
N LEU A 115 -6.89 -11.40 14.93
CA LEU A 115 -8.29 -11.05 15.17
C LEU A 115 -8.71 -11.27 16.63
N HIS A 116 -8.18 -12.33 17.26
CA HIS A 116 -8.54 -12.71 18.63
C HIS A 116 -7.66 -12.05 19.69
N ASP A 117 -6.48 -11.55 19.31
CA ASP A 117 -5.54 -10.87 20.19
C ASP A 117 -5.17 -9.48 19.67
N PRO A 118 -5.86 -8.41 20.12
CA PRO A 118 -5.53 -7.04 19.73
C PRO A 118 -4.09 -6.64 20.09
N GLY A 119 -3.44 -7.29 21.06
CA GLY A 119 -2.05 -7.06 21.43
C GLY A 119 -1.06 -7.40 20.29
N LYS A 120 -1.48 -8.25 19.36
CA LYS A 120 -0.71 -8.62 18.15
C LYS A 120 -0.83 -7.60 17.01
N THR A 121 -1.56 -6.52 17.20
CA THR A 121 -1.62 -5.38 16.28
C THR A 121 -0.87 -4.21 16.89
N LEU A 122 0.17 -3.73 16.19
CA LEU A 122 0.93 -2.54 16.57
C LEU A 122 0.35 -1.33 15.85
N VAL A 123 -0.36 -0.45 16.56
CA VAL A 123 -0.91 0.77 15.96
C VAL A 123 0.13 1.88 16.02
N LEU A 124 0.50 2.40 14.86
CA LEU A 124 1.41 3.53 14.72
C LEU A 124 0.65 4.83 14.94
N THR A 125 1.17 5.67 15.82
CA THR A 125 0.63 7.01 16.13
C THR A 125 1.64 8.08 15.72
N HIS A 126 1.15 9.24 15.31
CA HIS A 126 2.01 10.35 14.85
C HIS A 126 1.59 11.64 15.54
N GLY A 127 2.52 12.37 16.13
CA GLY A 127 2.24 13.61 16.86
C GLY A 127 1.45 14.65 16.07
N ASN A 128 1.76 14.82 14.78
CA ASN A 128 1.08 15.72 13.85
C ASN A 128 0.36 14.99 12.71
N GLY A 129 -0.08 13.75 12.93
CA GLY A 129 -0.58 12.92 11.85
C GLY A 129 -1.80 12.08 12.20
N LEU A 130 -1.71 10.82 11.83
CA LEU A 130 -2.76 9.85 12.09
C LEU A 130 -2.79 9.49 13.56
N GLN A 131 -3.92 9.75 14.21
CA GLN A 131 -4.19 9.30 15.56
C GLN A 131 -5.36 8.32 15.53
N PRO A 132 -5.28 7.19 16.22
CA PRO A 132 -6.39 6.27 16.32
C PRO A 132 -7.54 6.94 17.10
N SER A 133 -8.78 6.63 16.75
CA SER A 133 -9.94 7.09 17.50
C SER A 133 -9.89 6.54 18.94
N ALA A 134 -10.67 7.15 19.83
CA ALA A 134 -10.78 6.69 21.21
C ALA A 134 -11.27 5.24 21.28
N GLU A 135 -12.09 4.81 20.35
CA GLU A 135 -12.60 3.45 20.26
C GLU A 135 -11.51 2.46 19.85
N VAL A 136 -10.74 2.77 18.81
CA VAL A 136 -9.58 1.98 18.36
C VAL A 136 -8.54 1.90 19.48
N SER A 137 -8.22 3.02 20.14
CA SER A 137 -7.24 3.07 21.24
C SER A 137 -7.65 2.25 22.46
N ARG A 138 -8.96 2.13 22.73
CA ARG A 138 -9.47 1.30 23.82
C ARG A 138 -9.26 -0.19 23.57
N ILE A 139 -9.38 -0.63 22.32
CA ILE A 139 -9.25 -2.03 21.92
C ILE A 139 -7.78 -2.38 21.68
N TYR A 140 -7.08 -1.59 20.87
CA TYR A 140 -5.70 -1.82 20.44
C TYR A 140 -4.74 -0.99 21.28
N ARG A 141 -4.32 -1.57 22.43
CA ARG A 141 -3.44 -0.88 23.41
C ARG A 141 -1.97 -0.93 23.04
N ASN A 142 -1.57 -1.83 22.16
CA ASN A 142 -0.20 -1.90 21.64
C ASN A 142 0.01 -0.79 20.62
N GLN A 143 0.45 0.38 21.09
CA GLN A 143 0.64 1.59 20.29
C GLN A 143 2.08 2.05 20.39
N ARG A 144 2.61 2.57 19.30
CA ARG A 144 3.95 3.12 19.21
C ARG A 144 3.90 4.47 18.52
N GLU A 145 4.41 5.50 19.17
CA GLU A 145 4.68 6.76 18.50
C GLU A 145 5.82 6.57 17.51
N HIS A 146 5.61 7.07 16.30
CA HIS A 146 6.52 6.91 15.17
C HIS A 146 6.59 8.21 14.38
N ASP A 147 7.81 8.62 14.01
CA ASP A 147 8.02 9.71 13.06
C ASP A 147 7.98 9.16 11.64
N PRO A 148 6.96 9.49 10.84
CA PRO A 148 6.84 8.97 9.48
C PRO A 148 7.89 9.56 8.51
N LEU A 149 8.67 10.56 8.90
CA LEU A 149 9.82 11.06 8.12
C LEU A 149 11.06 10.18 8.29
N ASP A 150 11.15 9.38 9.35
CA ASP A 150 12.28 8.48 9.59
C ASP A 150 12.18 7.21 8.74
N LEU A 151 12.90 7.23 7.60
CA LEU A 151 12.94 6.09 6.67
C LEU A 151 13.57 4.83 7.31
N ASN A 152 14.53 4.97 8.22
CA ASN A 152 15.17 3.80 8.84
C ASN A 152 14.22 3.14 9.85
N ALA A 153 13.56 3.93 10.69
CA ALA A 153 12.52 3.44 11.57
C ALA A 153 11.36 2.80 10.78
N ALA A 154 10.97 3.38 9.63
CA ALA A 154 9.96 2.80 8.74
C ALA A 154 10.37 1.43 8.20
N ARG A 155 11.65 1.25 7.83
CA ARG A 155 12.20 -0.04 7.37
C ARG A 155 12.25 -1.09 8.46
N GLU A 156 12.61 -0.70 9.67
CA GLU A 156 12.58 -1.59 10.84
C GLU A 156 11.15 -2.08 11.10
N ILE A 157 10.19 -1.16 11.15
CA ILE A 157 8.77 -1.47 11.36
C ILE A 157 8.24 -2.38 10.24
N ALA A 158 8.60 -2.09 8.98
CA ALA A 158 8.16 -2.87 7.82
C ALA A 158 8.66 -4.32 7.85
N SER A 159 9.75 -4.59 8.56
CA SER A 159 10.33 -5.93 8.71
C SER A 159 9.65 -6.77 9.79
N VAL A 160 8.77 -6.17 10.59
CA VAL A 160 8.04 -6.86 11.67
C VAL A 160 6.74 -7.42 11.11
N GLU A 161 6.51 -8.72 11.31
CA GLU A 161 5.28 -9.40 10.89
C GLU A 161 4.35 -9.74 12.08
N ASP A 162 4.90 -9.87 13.26
CA ASP A 162 4.15 -10.09 14.50
C ASP A 162 4.82 -9.30 15.65
N PRO A 163 4.14 -8.28 16.21
CA PRO A 163 2.79 -7.80 15.89
C PRO A 163 2.69 -7.15 14.51
N ILE A 164 1.50 -7.24 13.85
CA ILE A 164 1.25 -6.57 12.56
C ILE A 164 1.24 -5.05 12.77
N PRO A 165 2.14 -4.27 12.13
CA PRO A 165 2.09 -2.82 12.21
C PRO A 165 0.92 -2.26 11.36
N VAL A 166 0.16 -1.32 11.91
CA VAL A 166 -0.96 -0.65 11.25
C VAL A 166 -0.81 0.86 11.39
N GLY A 167 -0.81 1.56 10.27
CA GLY A 167 -0.64 3.01 10.22
C GLY A 167 0.22 3.45 9.05
N ILE A 168 0.70 4.69 9.12
CA ILE A 168 1.63 5.25 8.14
C ILE A 168 3.05 4.92 8.59
N LEU A 169 3.77 4.14 7.78
CA LEU A 169 5.17 3.80 8.05
C LEU A 169 6.10 4.91 7.59
N TYR A 170 5.85 5.47 6.42
CA TYR A 170 6.67 6.51 5.84
C TYR A 170 5.82 7.54 5.11
N HIS A 171 6.12 8.82 5.32
CA HIS A 171 5.49 9.93 4.61
C HIS A 171 6.45 11.10 4.52
N ASN A 172 7.03 11.31 3.34
CA ASN A 172 7.88 12.46 3.04
C ASN A 172 7.27 13.27 1.89
N PRO A 173 6.59 14.39 2.18
CA PRO A 173 6.00 15.24 1.15
C PRO A 173 7.01 16.05 0.34
N GLU A 174 8.27 16.11 0.78
CA GLU A 174 9.34 16.88 0.10
C GLU A 174 9.93 16.12 -1.10
N VAL A 175 9.62 14.82 -1.26
CA VAL A 175 10.03 14.07 -2.45
C VAL A 175 9.31 14.62 -3.67
N PRO A 176 10.01 15.18 -4.66
CA PRO A 176 9.34 15.83 -5.78
C PRO A 176 8.54 14.84 -6.63
N CYS A 177 7.31 15.21 -6.95
CA CYS A 177 6.44 14.44 -7.83
C CYS A 177 6.91 14.55 -9.29
N TYR A 178 6.87 13.44 -10.03
CA TYR A 178 7.33 13.39 -11.42
C TYR A 178 6.61 14.39 -12.34
N GLU A 179 5.30 14.53 -12.18
CA GLU A 179 4.49 15.43 -12.98
C GLU A 179 4.90 16.90 -12.76
N ASP A 180 5.28 17.26 -11.55
CA ASP A 180 5.75 18.61 -11.22
C ASP A 180 7.12 18.87 -11.85
N LEU A 181 8.04 17.90 -11.76
CA LEU A 181 9.36 17.99 -12.39
C LEU A 181 9.26 18.10 -13.92
N ARG A 182 8.25 17.52 -14.52
CA ARG A 182 7.99 17.60 -15.98
C ARG A 182 7.21 18.84 -16.38
N GLY A 183 6.84 19.70 -15.46
CA GLY A 183 6.00 20.87 -15.71
C GLY A 183 4.57 20.52 -16.15
N ALA A 184 4.12 19.29 -15.91
CA ALA A 184 2.78 18.84 -16.24
C ALA A 184 1.69 19.44 -15.34
N GLY A 185 2.08 20.04 -14.22
CA GLY A 185 1.19 20.68 -13.25
C GLY A 185 0.77 22.12 -13.57
N ALA A 186 1.27 22.70 -14.67
CA ALA A 186 0.81 24.03 -15.09
C ALA A 186 -0.70 23.98 -15.43
N PRO A 187 -1.53 24.83 -14.83
CA PRO A 187 -2.95 24.84 -15.13
C PRO A 187 -3.17 25.15 -16.61
N ARG A 188 -3.69 24.19 -17.37
CA ARG A 188 -4.18 24.41 -18.74
C ARG A 188 -5.64 24.74 -18.67
N SER A 189 -6.09 25.74 -19.47
CA SER A 189 -7.53 25.97 -19.54
C SER A 189 -8.22 24.73 -20.11
N PRO A 190 -9.44 24.38 -19.64
CA PRO A 190 -10.19 23.27 -20.21
C PRO A 190 -10.39 23.38 -21.72
N GLU A 191 -10.55 24.60 -22.23
CA GLU A 191 -10.73 24.88 -23.66
C GLU A 191 -9.45 24.57 -24.45
N LEU A 192 -8.25 24.99 -23.96
CA LEU A 192 -6.97 24.69 -24.61
C LEU A 192 -6.67 23.21 -24.59
N THR A 193 -7.06 22.52 -23.52
CA THR A 193 -6.87 21.07 -23.40
C THR A 193 -7.77 20.32 -24.40
N ARG A 194 -9.02 20.73 -24.54
CA ARG A 194 -9.97 20.16 -25.49
C ARG A 194 -9.55 20.42 -26.93
N ALA A 195 -9.22 21.66 -27.28
CA ALA A 195 -8.77 22.00 -28.62
C ALA A 195 -7.50 21.25 -29.02
N GLY A 196 -6.56 21.06 -28.06
CA GLY A 196 -5.37 20.25 -28.29
C GLY A 196 -5.67 18.77 -28.52
N LEU A 197 -6.62 18.22 -27.78
CA LEU A 197 -7.07 16.83 -27.96
C LEU A 197 -7.78 16.64 -29.31
N ASP A 198 -8.70 17.55 -29.66
CA ASP A 198 -9.41 17.51 -30.94
C ASP A 198 -8.41 17.59 -32.10
N ALA A 199 -7.42 18.48 -32.04
CA ALA A 199 -6.37 18.59 -33.04
C ALA A 199 -5.49 17.33 -33.17
N GLU A 200 -5.24 16.61 -32.06
CA GLU A 200 -4.53 15.31 -32.12
C GLU A 200 -5.42 14.21 -32.71
N LEU A 201 -6.69 14.17 -32.33
CA LEU A 201 -7.65 13.18 -32.87
C LEU A 201 -7.87 13.37 -34.38
N ASP A 202 -7.91 14.59 -34.88
CA ASP A 202 -8.10 14.91 -36.31
C ASP A 202 -6.98 14.32 -37.17
N LYS A 203 -5.75 14.16 -36.66
CA LYS A 203 -4.63 13.52 -37.36
C LYS A 203 -4.90 12.05 -37.71
N TYR A 204 -5.77 11.39 -36.96
CA TYR A 204 -6.11 9.99 -37.13
C TYR A 204 -7.51 9.76 -37.70
N THR A 205 -8.23 10.83 -37.98
CA THR A 205 -9.58 10.74 -38.56
C THR A 205 -9.47 10.30 -40.01
N ILE A 206 -10.03 9.14 -40.34
CA ILE A 206 -10.21 8.67 -41.69
C ILE A 206 -11.51 9.25 -42.20
N TRP A 207 -11.43 10.22 -43.08
CA TRP A 207 -12.60 10.75 -43.80
C TRP A 207 -13.09 9.70 -44.81
N PRO A 208 -14.39 9.42 -44.85
CA PRO A 208 -14.94 8.49 -45.81
C PRO A 208 -14.85 9.03 -47.26
#